data_4b3793a3928ef0d8024c58b04d48b450
#
_entry.id   4b3793a3928ef0d8024c58b04d48b450
#
_cell.length_a   1.000
_cell.length_b   1.000
_cell.length_c   1.000
_cell.angle_alpha   90.00
_cell.angle_beta   90.00
_cell.angle_gamma   90.00
#
_symmetry.space_group_name_H-M   'P 1'
#
loop_
_entity.id
_entity.type
_entity.pdbx_description
1 polymer ?
#
loop_
_entity_poly.entity_id
_entity_poly.type
_entity_poly.pdbx_seq_one_letter_code
_entity_poly.pdbx_strand_id
1 'polypeptide(L)'
;MQSEANVDLPEIEKFDALAHRWWDPNGDFKPLHDINPARLAYIRERTDLGAGPTVDVGCGGGILSESLAVSGVETVGIDMAGKALGVAKLHALE
;
A
#
# COMPACT_ATOMS: atom_id res chain seq x y z
N MET A 1 15.05 -11.44 -18.52
CA MET A 1 14.27 -11.27 -18.53
C MET A 1 13.43 -11.05 -18.88
N GLN A 2 13.38 -10.84 -19.25
CA GLN A 2 12.41 -10.43 -19.77
C GLN A 2 11.36 -9.87 -19.44
N SER A 3 11.45 -9.59 -18.53
CA SER A 3 10.26 -8.99 -18.08
C SER A 3 9.98 -7.68 -18.73
N GLU A 4 11.00 -6.95 -19.04
CA GLU A 4 10.76 -5.71 -19.72
C GLU A 4 10.11 -5.93 -21.06
N ALA A 5 10.44 -7.02 -21.69
CA ALA A 5 9.82 -7.36 -22.96
C ALA A 5 8.32 -7.58 -22.81
N ASN A 6 7.86 -7.78 -21.60
CA ASN A 6 6.46 -8.03 -21.29
C ASN A 6 5.76 -6.84 -20.65
N VAL A 7 6.43 -5.71 -20.61
CA VAL A 7 5.82 -4.50 -20.06
C VAL A 7 4.66 -4.06 -20.93
N ASP A 8 3.51 -3.90 -20.32
CA ASP A 8 2.29 -3.44 -20.96
C ASP A 8 2.05 -2.00 -20.54
N LEU A 9 2.38 -1.05 -21.42
CA LEU A 9 2.24 0.37 -21.11
C LEU A 9 0.80 0.78 -20.80
N PRO A 10 -0.22 0.33 -21.55
CA PRO A 10 -1.59 0.66 -21.17
C PRO A 10 -1.97 0.12 -19.79
N GLU A 11 -1.47 -1.05 -19.41
CA GLU A 11 -1.70 -1.62 -18.09
C GLU A 11 -1.06 -0.76 -17.01
N ILE A 12 0.19 -0.33 -17.24
CA ILE A 12 0.89 0.55 -16.32
C ILE A 12 0.14 1.87 -16.16
N GLU A 13 -0.36 2.43 -17.25
CA GLU A 13 -1.13 3.66 -17.19
C GLU A 13 -2.40 3.52 -16.39
N LYS A 14 -3.07 2.36 -16.49
CA LYS A 14 -4.27 2.08 -15.70
C LYS A 14 -3.94 2.04 -14.22
N PHE A 15 -2.85 1.37 -13.84
CA PHE A 15 -2.43 1.31 -12.45
C PHE A 15 -2.01 2.68 -11.95
N ASP A 16 -1.34 3.47 -12.79
CA ASP A 16 -0.93 4.81 -12.42
C ASP A 16 -2.15 5.71 -12.14
N ALA A 17 -3.16 5.66 -13.01
CA ALA A 17 -4.39 6.43 -12.81
C ALA A 17 -5.12 5.98 -11.53
N LEU A 18 -5.17 4.66 -11.29
CA LEU A 18 -5.81 4.14 -10.09
C LEU A 18 -5.01 4.51 -8.85
N ALA A 19 -3.68 4.52 -8.94
CA ALA A 19 -2.82 4.91 -7.84
C ALA A 19 -3.07 6.36 -7.44
N HIS A 20 -3.20 7.26 -8.42
CA HIS A 20 -3.52 8.65 -8.13
C HIS A 20 -4.85 8.79 -7.40
N ARG A 21 -5.86 8.03 -7.79
CA ARG A 21 -7.15 8.04 -7.09
C ARG A 21 -7.03 7.48 -5.68
N TRP A 22 -6.35 6.35 -5.54
CA TRP A 22 -6.21 5.67 -4.25
C TRP A 22 -5.46 6.53 -3.25
N TRP A 23 -4.38 7.17 -3.72
CA TRP A 23 -3.48 7.92 -2.85
C TRP A 23 -3.82 9.40 -2.75
N ASP A 24 -4.91 9.84 -3.38
CA ASP A 24 -5.40 11.22 -3.24
C ASP A 24 -6.11 11.35 -1.89
N PRO A 25 -5.55 12.12 -0.93
CA PRO A 25 -6.16 12.23 0.40
C PRO A 25 -7.48 12.97 0.42
N ASN A 26 -7.87 13.57 -0.71
CA ASN A 26 -9.15 14.26 -0.83
C ASN A 26 -10.07 13.60 -1.85
N GLY A 27 -9.67 12.41 -2.36
CA GLY A 27 -10.44 11.69 -3.37
C GLY A 27 -11.35 10.62 -2.78
N ASP A 28 -11.59 9.59 -3.59
CA ASP A 28 -12.54 8.52 -3.27
C ASP A 28 -12.15 7.73 -2.02
N PHE A 29 -10.86 7.66 -1.71
CA PHE A 29 -10.35 6.87 -0.59
C PHE A 29 -9.99 7.73 0.63
N LYS A 30 -10.52 8.97 0.65
CA LYS A 30 -10.30 9.87 1.78
C LYS A 30 -10.58 9.23 3.13
N PRO A 31 -11.66 8.45 3.33
CA PRO A 31 -11.91 7.84 4.64
C PRO A 31 -10.75 6.95 5.11
N LEU A 32 -10.08 6.24 4.21
CA LEU A 32 -8.95 5.39 4.58
C LEU A 32 -7.75 6.24 5.02
N HIS A 33 -7.50 7.34 4.33
CA HIS A 33 -6.44 8.26 4.73
C HIS A 33 -6.74 8.90 6.07
N ASP A 34 -8.00 9.28 6.30
CA ASP A 34 -8.40 9.95 7.52
C ASP A 34 -8.23 9.05 8.75
N ILE A 35 -8.53 7.75 8.64
CA ILE A 35 -8.43 6.83 9.77
C ILE A 35 -7.04 6.24 9.94
N ASN A 36 -6.17 6.38 8.96
CA ASN A 36 -4.87 5.70 8.97
C ASN A 36 -4.01 6.06 10.20
N PRO A 37 -3.88 7.33 10.59
CA PRO A 37 -3.12 7.67 11.80
C PRO A 37 -3.66 7.01 13.06
N ALA A 38 -4.98 6.94 13.19
CA ALA A 38 -5.60 6.30 14.35
C ALA A 38 -5.37 4.78 14.35
N ARG A 39 -5.43 4.15 13.17
CA ARG A 39 -5.14 2.74 13.03
C ARG A 39 -3.71 2.44 13.43
N LEU A 40 -2.78 3.25 12.96
CA LEU A 40 -1.37 3.08 13.25
C LEU A 40 -1.09 3.23 14.75
N ALA A 41 -1.69 4.23 15.39
CA ALA A 41 -1.55 4.44 16.82
C ALA A 41 -2.13 3.28 17.61
N TYR A 42 -3.29 2.77 17.20
CA TYR A 42 -3.93 1.63 17.83
C TYR A 42 -3.02 0.40 17.81
N ILE A 43 -2.43 0.15 16.64
CA ILE A 43 -1.53 -1.00 16.47
C ILE A 43 -0.29 -0.86 17.36
N ARG A 44 0.31 0.33 17.35
CA ARG A 44 1.52 0.60 18.15
C ARG A 44 1.31 0.41 19.64
N GLU A 45 0.13 0.77 20.12
CA GLU A 45 -0.18 0.65 21.54
C GLU A 45 -0.33 -0.81 21.98
N ARG A 46 -0.64 -1.72 21.06
CA ARG A 46 -0.99 -3.10 21.39
C ARG A 46 0.05 -4.11 20.93
N THR A 47 1.04 -3.69 20.18
CA THR A 47 1.99 -4.60 19.56
C THR A 47 3.36 -3.96 19.51
N ASP A 48 4.40 -4.76 19.75
CA ASP A 48 5.77 -4.31 19.53
C ASP A 48 6.12 -4.53 18.07
N LEU A 49 5.97 -3.49 17.26
CA LEU A 49 6.25 -3.56 15.83
C LEU A 49 7.74 -3.75 15.52
N GLY A 50 8.62 -3.46 16.50
CA GLY A 50 10.04 -3.65 16.32
C GLY A 50 10.49 -5.09 16.57
N ALA A 51 9.61 -5.96 17.06
CA ALA A 51 9.98 -7.31 17.45
C ALA A 51 10.18 -8.25 16.27
N GLY A 52 9.67 -7.92 15.09
CA GLY A 52 9.83 -8.78 13.92
C GLY A 52 9.04 -8.28 12.73
N PRO A 53 9.02 -9.04 11.64
CA PRO A 53 8.30 -8.64 10.43
C PRO A 53 6.79 -8.62 10.66
N THR A 54 6.12 -7.75 9.92
CA THR A 54 4.67 -7.54 10.00
C THR A 54 4.03 -7.89 8.66
N VAL A 55 2.90 -8.56 8.70
CA VAL A 55 2.11 -8.86 7.50
C VAL A 55 0.80 -8.07 7.59
N ASP A 56 0.53 -7.29 6.56
CA ASP A 56 -0.72 -6.52 6.43
C ASP A 56 -1.66 -7.29 5.51
N VAL A 57 -2.61 -8.00 6.09
CA VAL A 57 -3.56 -8.83 5.36
C VAL A 57 -4.71 -7.95 4.85
N GLY A 58 -4.98 -8.02 3.54
CA GLY A 58 -5.96 -7.15 2.91
C GLY A 58 -5.41 -5.73 2.78
N CYS A 59 -4.15 -5.60 2.37
CA CYS A 59 -3.46 -4.30 2.37
C CYS A 59 -4.04 -3.29 1.37
N GLY A 60 -4.80 -3.73 0.38
CA GLY A 60 -5.36 -2.84 -0.63
C GLY A 60 -4.28 -2.06 -1.36
N GLY A 61 -4.45 -0.76 -1.49
CA GLY A 61 -3.49 0.13 -2.15
C GLY A 61 -2.27 0.48 -1.33
N GLY A 62 -2.13 -0.09 -0.13
CA GLY A 62 -0.90 0.00 0.64
C GLY A 62 -0.80 1.16 1.61
N ILE A 63 -1.89 1.84 1.93
CA ILE A 63 -1.85 3.02 2.80
C ILE A 63 -1.24 2.68 4.17
N LEU A 64 -1.76 1.65 4.83
CA LEU A 64 -1.23 1.25 6.14
C LEU A 64 0.15 0.60 6.00
N SER A 65 0.32 -0.28 5.01
CA SER A 65 1.60 -0.97 4.79
C SER A 65 2.73 0.02 4.61
N GLU A 66 2.54 1.07 3.79
CA GLU A 66 3.59 2.07 3.58
C GLU A 66 3.88 2.88 4.83
N SER A 67 2.85 3.19 5.62
CA SER A 67 3.06 3.90 6.88
C SER A 67 3.93 3.09 7.83
N LEU A 68 3.71 1.79 7.89
CA LEU A 68 4.52 0.89 8.70
C LEU A 68 5.96 0.82 8.18
N ALA A 69 6.12 0.70 6.86
CA ALA A 69 7.44 0.61 6.25
C ALA A 69 8.25 1.90 6.46
N VAL A 70 7.62 3.04 6.28
CA VAL A 70 8.27 4.34 6.50
C VAL A 70 8.72 4.49 7.95
N SER A 71 7.99 3.87 8.88
CA SER A 71 8.35 3.88 10.30
C SER A 71 9.49 2.89 10.63
N GLY A 72 10.01 2.19 9.65
CA GLY A 72 11.12 1.26 9.85
C GLY A 72 10.69 -0.18 10.14
N VAL A 73 9.43 -0.50 9.99
CA VAL A 73 8.92 -1.85 10.22
C VAL A 73 9.05 -2.67 8.93
N GLU A 74 9.64 -3.85 9.04
CA GLU A 74 9.67 -4.78 7.91
C GLU A 74 8.25 -5.26 7.64
N THR A 75 7.67 -4.86 6.50
CA THR A 75 6.24 -5.04 6.24
C THR A 75 6.03 -5.75 4.92
N VAL A 76 5.13 -6.74 4.94
CA VAL A 76 4.66 -7.43 3.74
C VAL A 76 3.16 -7.22 3.64
N GLY A 77 2.70 -6.65 2.54
CA GLY A 77 1.27 -6.50 2.27
C GLY A 77 0.78 -7.62 1.37
N ILE A 78 -0.37 -8.18 1.69
CA ILE A 78 -1.01 -9.19 0.85
C ILE A 78 -2.48 -8.81 0.64
N ASP A 79 -2.97 -9.12 -0.56
CA ASP A 79 -4.37 -8.84 -0.90
C ASP A 79 -4.81 -9.75 -2.03
N MET A 80 -6.06 -10.18 -2.00
CA MET A 80 -6.62 -10.98 -3.07
C MET A 80 -7.01 -10.14 -4.29
N ALA A 81 -7.17 -8.84 -4.10
CA ALA A 81 -7.51 -7.91 -5.18
C ALA A 81 -6.23 -7.51 -5.92
N GLY A 82 -5.95 -8.19 -7.04
CA GLY A 82 -4.71 -7.97 -7.79
C GLY A 82 -4.50 -6.54 -8.24
N LYS A 83 -5.58 -5.82 -8.61
CA LYS A 83 -5.47 -4.43 -9.04
C LYS A 83 -5.02 -3.53 -7.90
N ALA A 84 -5.60 -3.72 -6.71
CA ALA A 84 -5.20 -2.93 -5.54
C ALA A 84 -3.74 -3.21 -5.17
N LEU A 85 -3.34 -4.48 -5.24
CA LEU A 85 -1.95 -4.84 -4.97
C LEU A 85 -1.00 -4.21 -5.98
N GLY A 86 -1.42 -4.11 -7.24
CA GLY A 86 -0.65 -3.40 -8.27
C GLY A 86 -0.46 -1.93 -7.93
N VAL A 87 -1.49 -1.28 -7.41
CA VAL A 87 -1.41 0.10 -6.95
C VAL A 87 -0.38 0.21 -5.81
N ALA A 88 -0.44 -0.70 -4.85
CA ALA A 88 0.49 -0.68 -3.73
C ALA A 88 1.94 -0.82 -4.19
N LYS A 89 2.19 -1.74 -5.12
CA LYS A 89 3.52 -1.95 -5.66
C LYS A 89 4.02 -0.73 -6.42
N LEU A 90 3.17 -0.13 -7.23
CA LEU A 90 3.55 1.03 -8.01
C LEU A 90 3.87 2.22 -7.12
N HIS A 91 3.04 2.48 -6.13
CA HIS A 91 3.27 3.61 -5.22
C HIS A 91 4.54 3.42 -4.39
N ALA A 92 4.85 2.20 -4.01
CA ALA A 92 6.04 1.91 -3.23
C ALA A 92 7.35 2.21 -3.98
N LEU A 93 7.29 2.33 -5.32
CA LEU A 93 8.45 2.68 -6.12
C LEU A 93 8.71 4.18 -6.16
N GLU A 94 7.78 4.98 -5.69
CA GLU A 94 7.92 6.44 -5.68
C GLU A 94 8.62 6.97 -4.40
#